data_74666ebfe86965a77a7237243972af7b
#
_entry.id   74666ebfe86965a77a7237243972af7b
#
_cell.length_a   1.000
_cell.length_b   1.000
_cell.length_c   1.000
_cell.angle_alpha   90.00
_cell.angle_beta   90.00
_cell.angle_gamma   90.00
#
_symmetry.space_group_name_H-M   'P 1'
#
loop_
_entity.id
_entity.type
_entity.pdbx_description
1 polymer ?
#
loop_
_entity_poly.entity_id
_entity_poly.type
_entity_poly.pdbx_seq_one_letter_code
_entity_poly.pdbx_strand_id
1 'polypeptide(L)'
;MAKIIGYETHDVRFPTSLSGDGTDAMNTECDYSSAYVSLKTDSNLVGYGMTFTIGRGNDLVCAAIAQVAQRLVGKECEGLFADMGKTWDYMMSDPQLRWIGPEKGVIHIASGAVNNALWDMYARARGKPLWKLVVDMSPEELVRSAAWRYISDAITKEEALAMLKAKEAGKKEREEKVKGPGYPAYVTSAGWLGYSDEKVARLTKEAVAAGFNVFKMKVGANLQNDLRRGKVIRSIIDDPKNFPAGTTRDPESPALKGKNAGPTGCVLMIDANQVWDVPQAIEYVKGLKEIRPWFIEEPTAPDDILGHAAVRKALKPYGIGVATGEHAHNRLVFKQLLQAEAIDVCQIDSCRLAGVSEVLSVLFMAAKFGVPVCPHAGGVGLCEYVIHLSLIDYIAVSGSMERNVLEFVDHLHEHFYYPCSINKQGRYNVPLNPKEGYSIEMRNSSIAEYEWPNGSYWVGARGGKKL
;
A
#
# COMPACT_ATOMS: atom_id res chain seq x y z
N MET A 1 -32.85 9.89 2.08
CA MET A 1 -31.37 9.74 2.20
C MET A 1 -31.07 8.27 2.11
N ALA A 2 -29.98 7.87 1.43
CA ALA A 2 -29.65 6.46 1.25
C ALA A 2 -29.33 5.78 2.59
N LYS A 3 -29.81 4.55 2.78
CA LYS A 3 -29.64 3.75 3.98
C LYS A 3 -29.00 2.43 3.63
N ILE A 4 -28.04 1.96 4.39
CA ILE A 4 -27.43 0.65 4.19
C ILE A 4 -28.46 -0.42 4.53
N ILE A 5 -28.78 -1.29 3.56
CA ILE A 5 -29.78 -2.36 3.71
C ILE A 5 -29.16 -3.76 3.76
N GLY A 6 -27.88 -3.89 3.41
CA GLY A 6 -27.19 -5.17 3.39
C GLY A 6 -25.77 -5.08 2.87
N TYR A 7 -25.14 -6.22 2.79
CA TYR A 7 -23.80 -6.40 2.25
C TYR A 7 -23.65 -7.76 1.59
N GLU A 8 -22.65 -7.90 0.72
CA GLU A 8 -22.19 -9.18 0.19
C GLU A 8 -20.69 -9.30 0.40
N THR A 9 -20.20 -10.52 0.67
CA THR A 9 -18.79 -10.82 0.81
C THR A 9 -18.36 -11.89 -0.17
N HIS A 10 -17.18 -11.76 -0.76
CA HIS A 10 -16.64 -12.70 -1.74
C HIS A 10 -15.20 -13.05 -1.40
N ASP A 11 -14.90 -14.35 -1.33
CA ASP A 11 -13.54 -14.88 -1.19
C ASP A 11 -12.96 -15.09 -2.60
N VAL A 12 -12.27 -14.06 -3.12
CA VAL A 12 -11.73 -14.09 -4.48
C VAL A 12 -10.23 -14.40 -4.42
N ARG A 13 -9.80 -15.49 -5.08
CA ARG A 13 -8.41 -15.96 -5.05
C ARG A 13 -7.88 -16.12 -6.47
N PHE A 14 -6.69 -15.56 -6.73
CA PHE A 14 -5.99 -15.66 -8.01
C PHE A 14 -4.82 -16.62 -7.87
N PRO A 15 -4.61 -17.55 -8.82
CA PRO A 15 -3.62 -18.63 -8.71
C PRO A 15 -2.19 -18.15 -9.04
N THR A 16 -1.72 -17.09 -8.39
CA THR A 16 -0.40 -16.48 -8.65
C THR A 16 0.77 -17.38 -8.24
N SER A 17 0.55 -18.35 -7.34
CA SER A 17 1.55 -19.36 -6.99
C SER A 17 2.03 -20.18 -8.19
N LEU A 18 1.19 -20.35 -9.23
CA LEU A 18 1.55 -21.13 -10.42
C LEU A 18 2.63 -20.45 -11.29
N SER A 19 2.69 -19.12 -11.29
CA SER A 19 3.69 -18.33 -12.01
C SER A 19 4.88 -17.94 -11.13
N GLY A 20 4.77 -18.16 -9.80
CA GLY A 20 5.75 -17.75 -8.81
C GLY A 20 5.76 -16.24 -8.57
N ASP A 21 4.70 -15.54 -9.00
CA ASP A 21 4.57 -14.10 -8.79
C ASP A 21 4.28 -13.82 -7.30
N GLY A 22 4.97 -12.80 -6.75
CA GLY A 22 4.89 -12.47 -5.33
C GLY A 22 5.73 -13.33 -4.40
N THR A 23 6.54 -14.26 -4.93
CA THR A 23 7.42 -15.13 -4.12
C THR A 23 8.55 -14.32 -3.45
N ASP A 24 8.70 -14.51 -2.16
CA ASP A 24 9.72 -13.90 -1.31
C ASP A 24 10.37 -14.91 -0.36
N ALA A 25 11.20 -14.44 0.59
CA ALA A 25 11.94 -15.32 1.50
C ALA A 25 11.07 -16.03 2.56
N MET A 26 9.88 -15.51 2.84
CA MET A 26 8.95 -16.08 3.83
C MET A 26 7.73 -16.70 3.17
N ASN A 27 7.27 -16.14 2.04
CA ASN A 27 6.04 -16.52 1.35
C ASN A 27 6.37 -17.16 0.00
N THR A 28 6.42 -18.49 -0.05
CA THR A 28 6.84 -19.25 -1.24
C THR A 28 5.68 -19.73 -2.12
N GLU A 29 4.44 -19.65 -1.64
CA GLU A 29 3.23 -20.16 -2.30
C GLU A 29 2.10 -19.15 -2.12
N CYS A 30 2.19 -17.97 -2.76
CA CYS A 30 1.19 -16.92 -2.65
C CYS A 30 0.12 -17.07 -3.73
N ASP A 31 -1.15 -17.24 -3.32
CA ASP A 31 -2.31 -16.98 -4.16
C ASP A 31 -2.90 -15.62 -3.78
N TYR A 32 -2.57 -14.58 -4.52
CA TYR A 32 -3.07 -13.24 -4.24
C TYR A 32 -4.59 -13.22 -4.17
N SER A 33 -5.13 -12.76 -3.06
CA SER A 33 -6.54 -12.90 -2.75
C SER A 33 -7.13 -11.62 -2.20
N SER A 34 -8.42 -11.46 -2.46
CA SER A 34 -9.23 -10.36 -1.97
C SER A 34 -10.37 -10.91 -1.12
N ALA A 35 -10.39 -10.58 0.18
CA ALA A 35 -11.61 -10.67 0.96
C ALA A 35 -12.42 -9.41 0.65
N TYR A 36 -13.34 -9.55 -0.30
CA TYR A 36 -14.06 -8.45 -0.93
C TYR A 36 -15.43 -8.24 -0.28
N VAL A 37 -15.85 -6.96 -0.20
CA VAL A 37 -17.17 -6.59 0.33
C VAL A 37 -17.83 -5.52 -0.53
N SER A 38 -19.14 -5.66 -0.75
CA SER A 38 -20.01 -4.61 -1.26
C SER A 38 -21.07 -4.26 -0.21
N LEU A 39 -21.17 -2.97 0.14
CA LEU A 39 -22.21 -2.43 1.00
C LEU A 39 -23.35 -1.92 0.10
N LYS A 40 -24.57 -2.42 0.31
CA LYS A 40 -25.75 -2.10 -0.50
C LYS A 40 -26.66 -1.14 0.23
N THR A 41 -27.26 -0.21 -0.52
CA THR A 41 -28.22 0.75 0.01
C THR A 41 -29.62 0.54 -0.58
N ASP A 42 -30.63 1.20 -0.01
CA ASP A 42 -31.99 1.29 -0.55
C ASP A 42 -32.10 2.20 -1.80
N SER A 43 -30.95 2.59 -2.36
CA SER A 43 -30.81 3.33 -3.61
C SER A 43 -29.84 2.58 -4.54
N ASN A 44 -29.44 3.20 -5.66
CA ASN A 44 -28.42 2.64 -6.56
C ASN A 44 -26.97 2.87 -6.06
N LEU A 45 -26.80 3.43 -4.88
CA LEU A 45 -25.47 3.66 -4.30
C LEU A 45 -24.95 2.37 -3.66
N VAL A 46 -23.77 1.95 -4.11
CA VAL A 46 -23.03 0.80 -3.57
C VAL A 46 -21.63 1.25 -3.21
N GLY A 47 -21.10 0.78 -2.10
CA GLY A 47 -19.70 0.98 -1.72
C GLY A 47 -18.93 -0.32 -1.79
N TYR A 48 -17.75 -0.28 -2.37
CA TYR A 48 -16.88 -1.43 -2.55
C TYR A 48 -15.62 -1.31 -1.69
N GLY A 49 -15.22 -2.44 -1.11
CA GLY A 49 -14.00 -2.51 -0.33
C GLY A 49 -13.42 -3.89 -0.28
N MET A 50 -12.17 -3.97 0.09
CA MET A 50 -11.49 -5.25 0.26
C MET A 50 -10.36 -5.15 1.27
N THR A 51 -9.91 -6.32 1.72
CA THR A 51 -8.58 -6.49 2.29
C THR A 51 -7.83 -7.58 1.54
N PHE A 52 -6.51 -7.41 1.45
CA PHE A 52 -5.61 -8.32 0.75
C PHE A 52 -5.18 -9.48 1.66
N THR A 53 -5.13 -10.67 1.09
CA THR A 53 -4.50 -11.87 1.68
C THR A 53 -3.76 -12.64 0.60
N ILE A 54 -3.08 -13.73 0.99
CA ILE A 54 -2.31 -14.56 0.06
C ILE A 54 -2.84 -16.00 -0.05
N GLY A 55 -4.14 -16.18 0.15
CA GLY A 55 -4.84 -17.45 -0.09
C GLY A 55 -5.53 -18.01 1.15
N ARG A 56 -4.91 -19.00 1.79
CA ARG A 56 -5.52 -19.67 2.96
C ARG A 56 -5.89 -18.71 4.07
N GLY A 57 -7.11 -18.84 4.60
CA GLY A 57 -7.66 -17.97 5.64
C GLY A 57 -8.41 -16.75 5.09
N ASN A 58 -8.49 -16.56 3.77
CA ASN A 58 -9.29 -15.47 3.19
C ASN A 58 -10.78 -15.61 3.54
N ASP A 59 -11.29 -16.83 3.62
CA ASP A 59 -12.63 -17.17 4.11
C ASP A 59 -12.89 -16.73 5.56
N LEU A 60 -11.89 -16.83 6.44
CA LEU A 60 -11.97 -16.32 7.81
C LEU A 60 -12.11 -14.80 7.83
N VAL A 61 -11.40 -14.12 6.93
CA VAL A 61 -11.51 -12.66 6.78
C VAL A 61 -12.88 -12.27 6.25
N CYS A 62 -13.43 -12.97 5.27
CA CYS A 62 -14.79 -12.74 4.77
C CYS A 62 -15.84 -12.93 5.88
N ALA A 63 -15.71 -13.96 6.73
CA ALA A 63 -16.57 -14.15 7.88
C ALA A 63 -16.47 -12.98 8.89
N ALA A 64 -15.27 -12.47 9.14
CA ALA A 64 -15.05 -11.31 9.99
C ALA A 64 -15.63 -10.00 9.39
N ILE A 65 -15.48 -9.80 8.07
CA ILE A 65 -16.10 -8.68 7.34
C ILE A 65 -17.61 -8.68 7.57
N ALA A 66 -18.26 -9.85 7.46
CA ALA A 66 -19.69 -9.98 7.69
C ALA A 66 -20.10 -9.53 9.10
N GLN A 67 -19.32 -9.87 10.14
CA GLN A 67 -19.58 -9.40 11.52
C GLN A 67 -19.51 -7.88 11.65
N VAL A 68 -18.52 -7.26 11.02
CA VAL A 68 -18.35 -5.79 11.07
C VAL A 68 -19.40 -5.07 10.22
N ALA A 69 -19.65 -5.53 8.99
CA ALA A 69 -20.61 -4.94 8.05
C ALA A 69 -22.04 -5.00 8.58
N GLN A 70 -22.43 -6.10 9.26
CA GLN A 70 -23.76 -6.25 9.86
C GLN A 70 -24.12 -5.11 10.80
N ARG A 71 -23.14 -4.51 11.50
CA ARG A 71 -23.37 -3.40 12.42
C ARG A 71 -23.75 -2.09 11.71
N LEU A 72 -23.52 -1.99 10.42
CA LEU A 72 -23.85 -0.81 9.61
C LEU A 72 -25.23 -0.93 8.97
N VAL A 73 -25.81 -2.13 8.90
CA VAL A 73 -27.14 -2.33 8.33
C VAL A 73 -28.17 -1.53 9.13
N GLY A 74 -29.02 -0.81 8.41
CA GLY A 74 -30.03 0.07 8.99
C GLY A 74 -29.56 1.51 9.25
N LYS A 75 -28.28 1.84 9.04
CA LYS A 75 -27.76 3.21 9.27
C LYS A 75 -27.88 4.08 8.01
N GLU A 76 -28.17 5.36 8.23
CA GLU A 76 -28.23 6.40 7.19
C GLU A 76 -26.80 6.75 6.73
N CYS A 77 -26.56 6.70 5.41
CA CYS A 77 -25.25 6.95 4.83
C CYS A 77 -24.70 8.35 5.18
N GLU A 78 -25.53 9.39 5.07
CA GLU A 78 -25.11 10.77 5.38
C GLU A 78 -24.72 10.93 6.86
N GLY A 79 -25.37 10.21 7.77
CA GLY A 79 -24.99 10.20 9.18
C GLY A 79 -23.61 9.57 9.43
N LEU A 80 -23.24 8.54 8.65
CA LEU A 80 -21.91 7.92 8.70
C LEU A 80 -20.86 8.83 8.07
N PHE A 81 -21.15 9.45 6.92
CA PHE A 81 -20.22 10.32 6.19
C PHE A 81 -19.91 11.63 6.93
N ALA A 82 -20.85 12.14 7.73
CA ALA A 82 -20.70 13.40 8.46
C ALA A 82 -19.50 13.41 9.41
N ASP A 83 -19.10 12.23 9.92
CA ASP A 83 -17.94 12.07 10.79
C ASP A 83 -17.34 10.66 10.62
N MET A 84 -16.43 10.52 9.66
CA MET A 84 -15.81 9.23 9.33
C MET A 84 -14.92 8.70 10.46
N GLY A 85 -14.32 9.58 11.27
CA GLY A 85 -13.55 9.16 12.45
C GLY A 85 -14.45 8.57 13.54
N LYS A 86 -15.60 9.19 13.82
CA LYS A 86 -16.60 8.64 14.74
C LYS A 86 -17.21 7.34 14.22
N THR A 87 -17.43 7.25 12.92
CA THR A 87 -17.88 6.01 12.26
C THR A 87 -16.84 4.90 12.42
N TRP A 88 -15.56 5.22 12.25
CA TRP A 88 -14.45 4.29 12.50
C TRP A 88 -14.41 3.83 13.96
N ASP A 89 -14.50 4.77 14.91
CA ASP A 89 -14.55 4.46 16.35
C ASP A 89 -15.73 3.55 16.70
N TYR A 90 -16.90 3.76 16.08
CA TYR A 90 -18.05 2.90 16.26
C TYR A 90 -17.78 1.47 15.79
N MET A 91 -17.14 1.31 14.62
CA MET A 91 -16.80 -0.02 14.09
C MET A 91 -15.78 -0.74 14.99
N MET A 92 -14.76 -0.01 15.48
CA MET A 92 -13.65 -0.55 16.26
C MET A 92 -13.97 -0.77 17.75
N SER A 93 -15.11 -0.30 18.25
CA SER A 93 -15.46 -0.33 19.67
C SER A 93 -16.46 -1.43 20.07
N ASP A 94 -16.67 -2.44 19.20
CA ASP A 94 -17.52 -3.57 19.58
C ASP A 94 -16.93 -4.32 20.80
N PRO A 95 -17.68 -4.40 21.92
CA PRO A 95 -17.13 -4.95 23.16
C PRO A 95 -16.83 -6.45 23.09
N GLN A 96 -17.48 -7.20 22.19
CA GLN A 96 -17.25 -8.64 22.04
C GLN A 96 -16.11 -8.92 21.05
N LEU A 97 -16.08 -8.22 19.91
CA LEU A 97 -15.00 -8.37 18.92
C LEU A 97 -13.63 -7.89 19.46
N ARG A 98 -13.61 -6.96 20.42
CA ARG A 98 -12.37 -6.50 21.06
C ARG A 98 -11.58 -7.61 21.74
N TRP A 99 -12.22 -8.68 22.18
CA TRP A 99 -11.51 -9.81 22.77
C TRP A 99 -10.70 -10.61 21.75
N ILE A 100 -11.21 -10.75 20.53
CA ILE A 100 -10.52 -11.45 19.44
C ILE A 100 -9.75 -10.50 18.52
N GLY A 101 -9.65 -9.24 18.89
CA GLY A 101 -8.77 -8.22 18.35
C GLY A 101 -9.41 -7.23 17.37
N PRO A 102 -9.92 -6.06 17.78
CA PRO A 102 -10.36 -5.03 16.83
C PRO A 102 -9.20 -4.22 16.23
N GLU A 103 -8.03 -4.19 16.84
CA GLU A 103 -6.90 -3.36 16.38
C GLU A 103 -5.70 -4.20 15.94
N LYS A 104 -5.90 -5.46 15.61
CA LYS A 104 -4.90 -6.38 15.04
C LYS A 104 -5.54 -7.61 14.43
N GLY A 105 -4.78 -8.29 13.56
CA GLY A 105 -5.16 -9.58 12.96
C GLY A 105 -6.41 -9.51 12.08
N VAL A 106 -7.10 -10.64 11.99
CA VAL A 106 -8.24 -10.83 11.09
C VAL A 106 -9.34 -9.80 11.27
N ILE A 107 -9.72 -9.48 12.52
CA ILE A 107 -10.78 -8.50 12.79
C ILE A 107 -10.38 -7.09 12.33
N HIS A 108 -9.11 -6.73 12.45
CA HIS A 108 -8.63 -5.40 12.09
C HIS A 108 -8.62 -5.19 10.57
N ILE A 109 -8.07 -6.14 9.82
CA ILE A 109 -8.06 -6.06 8.35
C ILE A 109 -9.48 -6.17 7.76
N ALA A 110 -10.37 -6.96 8.38
CA ALA A 110 -11.78 -7.00 8.01
C ALA A 110 -12.48 -5.65 8.24
N SER A 111 -12.19 -5.00 9.37
CA SER A 111 -12.69 -3.64 9.64
C SER A 111 -12.15 -2.63 8.62
N GLY A 112 -10.91 -2.81 8.16
CA GLY A 112 -10.30 -2.05 7.08
C GLY A 112 -11.08 -2.15 5.78
N ALA A 113 -11.43 -3.37 5.37
CA ALA A 113 -12.25 -3.61 4.17
C ALA A 113 -13.59 -2.87 4.23
N VAL A 114 -14.28 -2.95 5.37
CA VAL A 114 -15.58 -2.27 5.56
C VAL A 114 -15.42 -0.74 5.61
N ASN A 115 -14.38 -0.22 6.27
CA ASN A 115 -14.09 1.22 6.27
C ASN A 115 -13.75 1.72 4.87
N ASN A 116 -12.97 0.96 4.10
CA ASN A 116 -12.66 1.30 2.71
C ASN A 116 -13.93 1.31 1.84
N ALA A 117 -14.86 0.36 2.05
CA ALA A 117 -16.15 0.36 1.36
C ALA A 117 -17.03 1.59 1.70
N LEU A 118 -17.01 2.06 2.95
CA LEU A 118 -17.69 3.30 3.34
C LEU A 118 -17.07 4.53 2.70
N TRP A 119 -15.75 4.61 2.62
CA TRP A 119 -15.05 5.70 1.95
C TRP A 119 -15.28 5.70 0.44
N ASP A 120 -15.29 4.51 -0.19
CA ASP A 120 -15.67 4.36 -1.60
C ASP A 120 -17.10 4.84 -1.84
N MET A 121 -18.05 4.40 -1.00
CA MET A 121 -19.45 4.83 -1.05
C MET A 121 -19.58 6.35 -0.90
N TYR A 122 -18.85 6.95 0.02
CA TYR A 122 -18.84 8.39 0.24
C TYR A 122 -18.33 9.14 -0.99
N ALA A 123 -17.22 8.69 -1.56
CA ALA A 123 -16.64 9.26 -2.77
C ALA A 123 -17.61 9.18 -3.96
N ARG A 124 -18.23 8.02 -4.18
CA ARG A 124 -19.27 7.82 -5.22
C ARG A 124 -20.49 8.68 -5.00
N ALA A 125 -20.96 8.82 -3.76
CA ALA A 125 -22.09 9.69 -3.42
C ALA A 125 -21.82 11.18 -3.73
N ARG A 126 -20.55 11.58 -3.75
CA ARG A 126 -20.13 12.96 -4.09
C ARG A 126 -19.65 13.10 -5.54
N GLY A 127 -19.67 12.02 -6.33
CA GLY A 127 -19.21 12.02 -7.72
C GLY A 127 -17.73 12.42 -7.85
N LYS A 128 -16.88 11.89 -6.97
CA LYS A 128 -15.44 12.19 -6.93
C LYS A 128 -14.63 10.92 -6.74
N PRO A 129 -13.42 10.80 -7.31
CA PRO A 129 -12.47 9.80 -6.84
C PRO A 129 -12.09 10.10 -5.38
N LEU A 130 -11.74 9.07 -4.61
CA LEU A 130 -11.50 9.19 -3.17
C LEU A 130 -10.46 10.27 -2.82
N TRP A 131 -9.33 10.28 -3.53
CA TRP A 131 -8.30 11.29 -3.25
C TRP A 131 -8.85 12.72 -3.37
N LYS A 132 -9.69 12.97 -4.39
CA LYS A 132 -10.27 14.30 -4.61
C LYS A 132 -11.30 14.67 -3.54
N LEU A 133 -12.13 13.68 -3.14
CA LEU A 133 -13.05 13.89 -2.01
C LEU A 133 -12.28 14.35 -0.77
N VAL A 134 -11.22 13.61 -0.40
CA VAL A 134 -10.46 13.87 0.84
C VAL A 134 -9.63 15.16 0.73
N VAL A 135 -9.02 15.42 -0.43
CA VAL A 135 -8.28 16.66 -0.66
C VAL A 135 -9.19 17.91 -0.62
N ASP A 136 -10.44 17.81 -1.02
CA ASP A 136 -11.39 18.93 -0.96
C ASP A 136 -11.93 19.21 0.45
N MET A 137 -11.69 18.33 1.40
CA MET A 137 -12.06 18.56 2.80
C MET A 137 -11.25 19.70 3.40
N SER A 138 -11.88 20.45 4.31
CA SER A 138 -11.19 21.41 5.17
C SER A 138 -10.23 20.69 6.12
N PRO A 139 -9.22 21.38 6.67
CA PRO A 139 -8.35 20.80 7.70
C PRO A 139 -9.12 20.24 8.89
N GLU A 140 -10.20 20.87 9.30
CA GLU A 140 -11.09 20.42 10.38
C GLU A 140 -11.81 19.12 10.04
N GLU A 141 -12.29 18.97 8.80
CA GLU A 141 -12.92 17.75 8.32
C GLU A 141 -11.91 16.60 8.21
N LEU A 142 -10.69 16.86 7.73
CA LEU A 142 -9.61 15.87 7.67
C LEU A 142 -9.25 15.36 9.07
N VAL A 143 -9.05 16.26 10.04
CA VAL A 143 -8.78 15.88 11.43
C VAL A 143 -9.92 15.06 12.01
N ARG A 144 -11.18 15.45 11.75
CA ARG A 144 -12.35 14.71 12.22
C ARG A 144 -12.48 13.32 11.60
N SER A 145 -11.95 13.12 10.39
CA SER A 145 -12.05 11.85 9.65
C SER A 145 -11.03 10.78 10.07
N ALA A 146 -10.00 11.14 10.82
CA ALA A 146 -8.91 10.24 11.22
C ALA A 146 -9.19 9.49 12.54
N ALA A 147 -8.49 8.39 12.76
CA ALA A 147 -8.53 7.58 13.97
C ALA A 147 -7.54 8.11 15.04
N TRP A 148 -8.03 8.56 16.19
CA TRP A 148 -7.21 9.29 17.18
C TRP A 148 -6.85 8.51 18.45
N ARG A 149 -7.50 7.36 18.68
CA ARG A 149 -7.27 6.59 19.92
C ARG A 149 -5.81 6.17 20.05
N TYR A 150 -5.19 6.46 21.18
CA TYR A 150 -3.85 6.04 21.61
C TYR A 150 -2.65 6.65 20.86
N ILE A 151 -2.83 7.78 20.19
CA ILE A 151 -1.71 8.45 19.46
C ILE A 151 -1.46 9.88 19.94
N SER A 152 -2.18 10.38 20.94
CA SER A 152 -2.09 11.77 21.41
C SER A 152 -0.73 12.16 22.02
N ASP A 153 0.08 11.20 22.42
CA ASP A 153 1.47 11.40 22.84
C ASP A 153 2.47 11.51 21.67
N ALA A 154 2.06 11.16 20.45
CA ALA A 154 2.85 11.34 19.25
C ALA A 154 2.36 12.55 18.43
N ILE A 155 1.05 12.72 18.30
CA ILE A 155 0.43 13.87 17.63
C ILE A 155 -0.94 14.17 18.24
N THR A 156 -1.22 15.45 18.52
CA THR A 156 -2.54 15.89 18.94
C THR A 156 -3.40 16.35 17.75
N LYS A 157 -4.71 16.47 17.95
CA LYS A 157 -5.62 17.01 16.92
C LYS A 157 -5.27 18.45 16.55
N GLU A 158 -4.87 19.25 17.55
CA GLU A 158 -4.49 20.64 17.38
C GLU A 158 -3.21 20.78 16.55
N GLU A 159 -2.20 19.93 16.80
CA GLU A 159 -0.98 19.88 16.00
C GLU A 159 -1.27 19.48 14.55
N ALA A 160 -2.07 18.42 14.33
CA ALA A 160 -2.48 17.99 13.01
C ALA A 160 -3.24 19.09 12.27
N LEU A 161 -4.18 19.77 12.95
CA LEU A 161 -4.92 20.88 12.39
C LEU A 161 -4.01 22.03 11.96
N ALA A 162 -3.06 22.40 12.80
CA ALA A 162 -2.08 23.44 12.49
C ALA A 162 -1.22 23.08 11.27
N MET A 163 -0.74 21.82 11.20
CA MET A 163 0.02 21.31 10.06
C MET A 163 -0.78 21.36 8.75
N LEU A 164 -2.02 20.91 8.77
CA LEU A 164 -2.91 20.91 7.61
C LEU A 164 -3.22 22.32 7.14
N LYS A 165 -3.54 23.26 8.07
CA LYS A 165 -3.76 24.68 7.76
C LYS A 165 -2.54 25.33 7.10
N ALA A 166 -1.34 24.98 7.55
CA ALA A 166 -0.12 25.49 6.93
C ALA A 166 0.09 25.01 5.48
N LYS A 167 -0.58 23.92 5.07
CA LYS A 167 -0.52 23.37 3.71
C LYS A 167 -1.65 23.84 2.78
N GLU A 168 -2.69 24.50 3.30
CA GLU A 168 -3.86 24.92 2.50
C GLU A 168 -3.48 25.85 1.34
N ALA A 169 -2.62 26.84 1.56
CA ALA A 169 -2.26 27.83 0.54
C ALA A 169 -1.66 27.21 -0.75
N GLY A 170 -0.93 26.09 -0.65
CA GLY A 170 -0.31 25.44 -1.81
C GLY A 170 -1.09 24.24 -2.36
N LYS A 171 -2.26 23.93 -1.83
CA LYS A 171 -3.02 22.70 -2.12
C LYS A 171 -3.44 22.61 -3.59
N LYS A 172 -3.99 23.68 -4.12
CA LYS A 172 -4.40 23.74 -5.54
C LYS A 172 -3.22 23.64 -6.50
N GLU A 173 -2.09 24.27 -6.16
CA GLU A 173 -0.87 24.20 -6.98
C GLU A 173 -0.32 22.76 -7.02
N ARG A 174 -0.25 22.08 -5.86
CA ARG A 174 0.18 20.69 -5.80
C ARG A 174 -0.75 19.75 -6.56
N GLU A 175 -2.06 19.96 -6.48
CA GLU A 175 -3.05 19.22 -7.25
C GLU A 175 -2.80 19.36 -8.76
N GLU A 176 -2.66 20.58 -9.26
CA GLU A 176 -2.39 20.81 -10.69
C GLU A 176 -1.02 20.24 -11.11
N LYS A 177 -0.02 20.36 -10.26
CA LYS A 177 1.34 19.87 -10.53
C LYS A 177 1.38 18.34 -10.72
N VAL A 178 0.54 17.57 -10.04
CA VAL A 178 0.56 16.11 -10.14
C VAL A 178 -0.33 15.55 -11.24
N LYS A 179 -1.36 16.27 -11.66
CA LYS A 179 -2.35 15.80 -12.66
C LYS A 179 -1.74 15.48 -14.03
N GLY A 180 -0.77 16.27 -14.47
CA GLY A 180 -0.11 16.06 -15.78
C GLY A 180 0.96 14.97 -15.71
N PRO A 181 2.02 15.16 -14.91
CA PRO A 181 3.14 14.21 -14.83
C PRO A 181 2.80 12.91 -14.09
N GLY A 182 1.77 12.89 -13.25
CA GLY A 182 1.44 11.72 -12.43
C GLY A 182 2.28 11.61 -11.14
N TYR A 183 2.13 10.50 -10.39
CA TYR A 183 2.81 10.27 -9.12
C TYR A 183 4.00 9.31 -9.28
N PRO A 184 5.18 9.55 -8.66
CA PRO A 184 6.36 8.70 -8.81
C PRO A 184 6.10 7.25 -8.39
N ALA A 185 6.60 6.29 -9.18
CA ALA A 185 6.44 4.87 -8.89
C ALA A 185 7.78 4.12 -8.86
N TYR A 186 7.77 2.94 -8.24
CA TYR A 186 8.84 1.97 -8.32
C TYR A 186 8.29 0.59 -8.71
N VAL A 187 9.16 -0.27 -9.24
CA VAL A 187 8.80 -1.62 -9.68
C VAL A 187 9.50 -2.68 -8.84
N THR A 188 8.74 -3.70 -8.39
CA THR A 188 9.24 -4.86 -7.66
C THR A 188 9.32 -6.11 -8.55
N SER A 189 8.46 -6.23 -9.55
CA SER A 189 8.31 -7.44 -10.38
C SER A 189 9.57 -7.87 -11.14
N ALA A 190 10.57 -7.00 -11.30
CA ALA A 190 11.86 -7.36 -11.87
C ALA A 190 12.79 -8.13 -10.91
N GLY A 191 12.51 -8.12 -9.60
CA GLY A 191 13.43 -8.58 -8.56
C GLY A 191 12.91 -9.68 -7.62
N TRP A 192 11.87 -10.44 -7.97
CA TRP A 192 11.35 -11.50 -7.11
C TRP A 192 12.35 -12.67 -6.96
N LEU A 193 12.23 -13.42 -5.86
CA LEU A 193 13.09 -14.59 -5.62
C LEU A 193 12.79 -15.72 -6.62
N GLY A 194 13.80 -16.55 -6.86
CA GLY A 194 13.69 -17.69 -7.77
C GLY A 194 13.86 -17.37 -9.25
N TYR A 195 13.96 -16.10 -9.65
CA TYR A 195 14.20 -15.73 -11.04
C TYR A 195 15.63 -15.98 -11.47
N SER A 196 15.82 -16.48 -12.73
CA SER A 196 17.13 -16.57 -13.34
C SER A 196 17.72 -15.18 -13.64
N ASP A 197 19.03 -15.08 -13.80
CA ASP A 197 19.71 -13.83 -14.13
C ASP A 197 19.21 -13.24 -15.45
N GLU A 198 18.90 -14.09 -16.43
CA GLU A 198 18.35 -13.70 -17.71
C GLU A 198 16.95 -13.07 -17.55
N LYS A 199 16.09 -13.67 -16.70
CA LYS A 199 14.75 -13.13 -16.39
C LYS A 199 14.88 -11.80 -15.68
N VAL A 200 15.73 -11.71 -14.65
CA VAL A 200 16.00 -10.47 -13.91
C VAL A 200 16.49 -9.37 -14.87
N ALA A 201 17.47 -9.69 -15.74
CA ALA A 201 18.02 -8.73 -16.69
C ALA A 201 16.98 -8.26 -17.70
N ARG A 202 16.16 -9.17 -18.24
CA ARG A 202 15.09 -8.84 -19.18
C ARG A 202 14.06 -7.91 -18.55
N LEU A 203 13.49 -8.30 -17.40
CA LEU A 203 12.47 -7.51 -16.70
C LEU A 203 12.99 -6.14 -16.24
N THR A 204 14.26 -6.06 -15.81
CA THR A 204 14.89 -4.78 -15.47
C THR A 204 14.98 -3.86 -16.70
N LYS A 205 15.36 -4.38 -17.87
CA LYS A 205 15.41 -3.60 -19.12
C LYS A 205 14.01 -3.15 -19.56
N GLU A 206 13.02 -4.03 -19.45
CA GLU A 206 11.62 -3.70 -19.76
C GLU A 206 11.13 -2.57 -18.83
N ALA A 207 11.41 -2.62 -17.53
CA ALA A 207 11.06 -1.57 -16.59
C ALA A 207 11.78 -0.24 -16.88
N VAL A 208 13.08 -0.27 -17.25
CA VAL A 208 13.81 0.91 -17.71
C VAL A 208 13.16 1.51 -18.96
N ALA A 209 12.77 0.67 -19.93
CA ALA A 209 12.09 1.11 -21.14
C ALA A 209 10.69 1.70 -20.85
N ALA A 210 10.01 1.21 -19.81
CA ALA A 210 8.74 1.75 -19.34
C ALA A 210 8.88 3.07 -18.54
N GLY A 211 10.11 3.54 -18.29
CA GLY A 211 10.39 4.83 -17.66
C GLY A 211 10.69 4.76 -16.15
N PHE A 212 10.69 3.58 -15.54
CA PHE A 212 11.03 3.45 -14.12
C PHE A 212 12.48 3.80 -13.86
N ASN A 213 12.72 4.45 -12.72
CA ASN A 213 14.05 4.81 -12.22
C ASN A 213 14.28 4.34 -10.77
N VAL A 214 13.28 3.74 -10.14
CA VAL A 214 13.36 3.15 -8.80
C VAL A 214 12.94 1.68 -8.90
N PHE A 215 13.78 0.80 -8.34
CA PHE A 215 13.66 -0.65 -8.45
C PHE A 215 13.74 -1.27 -7.06
N LYS A 216 12.99 -2.34 -6.82
CA LYS A 216 13.06 -3.13 -5.59
C LYS A 216 13.41 -4.58 -5.92
N MET A 217 14.21 -5.22 -5.09
CA MET A 217 14.63 -6.61 -5.22
C MET A 217 14.39 -7.36 -3.92
N LYS A 218 13.75 -8.52 -3.99
CA LYS A 218 13.61 -9.43 -2.85
C LYS A 218 14.94 -10.09 -2.53
N VAL A 219 15.31 -10.16 -1.25
CA VAL A 219 16.55 -10.73 -0.72
C VAL A 219 16.25 -11.63 0.47
N GLY A 220 17.26 -12.33 1.00
CA GLY A 220 17.16 -13.05 2.27
C GLY A 220 17.35 -14.54 2.17
N ALA A 221 17.31 -15.13 0.98
CA ALA A 221 17.51 -16.57 0.80
C ALA A 221 18.99 -16.97 0.82
N ASN A 222 19.84 -16.23 0.11
CA ASN A 222 21.29 -16.50 0.03
C ASN A 222 22.06 -15.24 -0.35
N LEU A 223 22.98 -14.80 0.51
CA LEU A 223 23.73 -13.55 0.34
C LEU A 223 24.49 -13.46 -0.99
N GLN A 224 25.14 -14.54 -1.42
CA GLN A 224 25.93 -14.53 -2.66
C GLN A 224 25.05 -14.42 -3.90
N ASN A 225 23.91 -15.12 -3.90
CA ASN A 225 22.93 -15.03 -4.97
C ASN A 225 22.28 -13.64 -5.01
N ASP A 226 21.94 -13.07 -3.85
CA ASP A 226 21.34 -11.75 -3.75
C ASP A 226 22.32 -10.66 -4.22
N LEU A 227 23.59 -10.76 -3.82
CA LEU A 227 24.63 -9.85 -4.30
C LEU A 227 24.81 -9.96 -5.83
N ARG A 228 24.83 -11.20 -6.38
CA ARG A 228 24.92 -11.44 -7.81
C ARG A 228 23.74 -10.84 -8.58
N ARG A 229 22.50 -11.11 -8.16
CA ARG A 229 21.29 -10.54 -8.78
C ARG A 229 21.27 -9.01 -8.68
N GLY A 230 21.62 -8.46 -7.53
CA GLY A 230 21.74 -7.02 -7.35
C GLY A 230 22.79 -6.39 -8.28
N LYS A 231 23.92 -7.07 -8.54
CA LYS A 231 24.91 -6.62 -9.53
C LYS A 231 24.37 -6.69 -10.97
N VAL A 232 23.56 -7.69 -11.30
CA VAL A 232 22.86 -7.76 -12.62
C VAL A 232 21.94 -6.54 -12.79
N ILE A 233 21.08 -6.24 -11.81
CA ILE A 233 20.21 -5.07 -11.85
C ILE A 233 21.05 -3.80 -11.99
N ARG A 234 22.07 -3.60 -11.15
CA ARG A 234 22.95 -2.42 -11.18
C ARG A 234 23.65 -2.23 -12.52
N SER A 235 24.13 -3.31 -13.14
CA SER A 235 24.79 -3.23 -14.46
C SER A 235 23.86 -2.67 -15.55
N ILE A 236 22.55 -2.83 -15.37
CA ILE A 236 21.55 -2.35 -16.31
C ILE A 236 21.11 -0.91 -15.97
N ILE A 237 20.74 -0.68 -14.72
CA ILE A 237 20.20 0.63 -14.31
C ILE A 237 21.27 1.72 -14.17
N ASP A 238 22.55 1.35 -14.07
CA ASP A 238 23.68 2.29 -14.02
C ASP A 238 24.27 2.61 -15.41
N ASP A 239 23.93 1.85 -16.46
CA ASP A 239 24.41 2.10 -17.82
C ASP A 239 23.44 3.00 -18.61
N PRO A 240 23.85 4.23 -18.96
CA PRO A 240 23.03 5.15 -19.74
C PRO A 240 22.55 4.61 -21.09
N LYS A 241 23.25 3.62 -21.66
CA LYS A 241 22.88 3.00 -22.97
C LYS A 241 21.59 2.20 -22.90
N ASN A 242 21.17 1.75 -21.72
CA ASN A 242 19.91 1.02 -21.54
C ASN A 242 18.68 1.90 -21.51
N PHE A 243 18.84 3.23 -21.50
CA PHE A 243 17.74 4.17 -21.48
C PHE A 243 17.39 4.62 -22.90
N PRO A 244 16.10 4.62 -23.30
CA PRO A 244 15.67 5.13 -24.60
C PRO A 244 16.16 6.56 -24.82
N ALA A 245 16.55 6.89 -26.06
CA ALA A 245 16.95 8.24 -26.43
C ALA A 245 15.78 9.21 -26.15
N GLY A 246 16.08 10.28 -25.43
CA GLY A 246 15.04 11.26 -25.06
C GLY A 246 14.23 10.90 -23.81
N THR A 247 14.57 9.82 -23.08
CA THR A 247 13.98 9.55 -21.76
C THR A 247 14.34 10.70 -20.82
N THR A 248 13.39 11.59 -20.57
CA THR A 248 13.50 12.57 -19.50
C THR A 248 13.30 11.82 -18.20
N ARG A 249 14.38 11.64 -17.48
CA ARG A 249 14.31 11.17 -16.08
C ARG A 249 13.49 12.16 -15.27
N ASP A 250 12.67 11.66 -14.40
CA ASP A 250 11.94 12.50 -13.47
C ASP A 250 12.96 13.30 -12.60
N PRO A 251 13.12 14.62 -12.83
CA PRO A 251 14.08 15.42 -12.08
C PRO A 251 13.68 15.58 -10.60
N GLU A 252 12.44 15.23 -10.29
CA GLU A 252 11.88 15.26 -8.94
C GLU A 252 11.88 13.88 -8.28
N SER A 253 12.37 12.84 -8.97
CA SER A 253 12.50 11.53 -8.35
C SER A 253 13.36 11.63 -7.10
N PRO A 254 12.86 11.16 -5.96
CA PRO A 254 13.61 11.11 -4.70
C PRO A 254 14.93 10.36 -4.84
N ALA A 255 15.00 9.49 -5.84
CA ALA A 255 16.17 8.73 -6.23
C ALA A 255 17.38 9.59 -6.65
N LEU A 256 17.16 10.79 -7.18
CA LEU A 256 18.25 11.59 -7.77
C LEU A 256 19.13 12.31 -6.74
N LYS A 257 18.70 12.43 -5.49
CA LYS A 257 19.36 13.25 -4.46
C LYS A 257 20.15 12.45 -3.42
N GLY A 258 20.14 11.10 -3.49
CA GLY A 258 20.78 10.23 -2.49
C GLY A 258 22.15 9.71 -2.90
N LYS A 259 23.00 9.38 -1.92
CA LYS A 259 24.30 8.70 -2.14
C LYS A 259 24.19 7.36 -2.84
N ASN A 260 23.00 6.79 -2.89
CA ASN A 260 22.70 5.45 -3.39
C ASN A 260 22.23 5.46 -4.85
N ALA A 261 22.00 6.65 -5.41
CA ALA A 261 21.73 6.81 -6.83
C ALA A 261 22.95 6.43 -7.66
N GLY A 262 22.75 5.68 -8.74
CA GLY A 262 23.78 5.36 -9.71
C GLY A 262 24.08 6.55 -10.65
N PRO A 263 25.04 6.37 -11.60
CA PRO A 263 25.39 7.40 -12.58
C PRO A 263 24.19 7.88 -13.40
N THR A 264 23.19 7.04 -13.56
CA THR A 264 21.95 7.32 -14.28
C THR A 264 20.89 8.00 -13.40
N GLY A 265 21.09 8.16 -12.11
CA GLY A 265 20.09 8.60 -11.15
C GLY A 265 19.11 7.51 -10.70
N CYS A 266 19.31 6.25 -11.11
CA CYS A 266 18.47 5.13 -10.68
C CYS A 266 18.82 4.62 -9.30
N VAL A 267 17.82 4.15 -8.56
CA VAL A 267 17.93 3.64 -7.18
C VAL A 267 17.46 2.19 -7.11
N LEU A 268 18.15 1.39 -6.30
CA LEU A 268 17.75 0.05 -5.93
C LEU A 268 17.39 0.00 -4.45
N MET A 269 16.25 -0.60 -4.14
CA MET A 269 15.80 -0.96 -2.79
C MET A 269 15.87 -2.48 -2.64
N ILE A 270 15.96 -2.95 -1.41
CA ILE A 270 15.95 -4.39 -1.11
C ILE A 270 14.92 -4.68 -0.03
N ASP A 271 14.34 -5.89 -0.08
CA ASP A 271 13.25 -6.31 0.81
C ASP A 271 13.49 -7.74 1.26
N ALA A 272 13.52 -7.97 2.56
CA ALA A 272 13.79 -9.27 3.19
C ALA A 272 12.55 -9.99 3.73
N ASN A 273 11.39 -9.35 3.73
CA ASN A 273 10.14 -9.93 4.23
C ASN A 273 10.30 -10.63 5.59
N GLN A 274 10.96 -9.96 6.55
CA GLN A 274 11.06 -10.37 7.96
C GLN A 274 11.89 -11.64 8.25
N VAL A 275 12.71 -12.08 7.31
CA VAL A 275 13.36 -13.41 7.39
C VAL A 275 14.45 -13.51 8.46
N TRP A 276 14.96 -12.40 8.98
CA TRP A 276 16.14 -12.40 9.85
C TRP A 276 15.86 -11.99 11.29
N ASP A 277 16.67 -12.53 12.21
CA ASP A 277 16.92 -11.91 13.50
C ASP A 277 17.79 -10.65 13.34
N VAL A 278 17.73 -9.73 14.31
CA VAL A 278 18.40 -8.43 14.25
C VAL A 278 19.91 -8.52 13.96
N PRO A 279 20.73 -9.36 14.64
CA PRO A 279 22.14 -9.49 14.33
C PRO A 279 22.40 -9.99 12.91
N GLN A 280 21.60 -10.94 12.44
CA GLN A 280 21.69 -11.49 11.10
C GLN A 280 21.34 -10.43 10.05
N ALA A 281 20.26 -9.68 10.24
CA ALA A 281 19.86 -8.57 9.37
C ALA A 281 20.99 -7.57 9.17
N ILE A 282 21.64 -7.15 10.26
CA ILE A 282 22.73 -6.18 10.22
C ILE A 282 23.90 -6.70 9.36
N GLU A 283 24.36 -7.93 9.61
CA GLU A 283 25.51 -8.47 8.89
C GLU A 283 25.19 -8.80 7.42
N TYR A 284 23.97 -9.29 7.17
CA TYR A 284 23.54 -9.59 5.82
C TYR A 284 23.46 -8.35 4.92
N VAL A 285 22.80 -7.29 5.43
CA VAL A 285 22.66 -6.05 4.67
C VAL A 285 24.00 -5.33 4.49
N LYS A 286 24.93 -5.40 5.46
CA LYS A 286 26.32 -4.94 5.26
C LYS A 286 27.01 -5.68 4.11
N GLY A 287 26.74 -6.97 3.93
CA GLY A 287 27.24 -7.77 2.80
C GLY A 287 26.71 -7.30 1.45
N LEU A 288 25.56 -6.63 1.42
CA LEU A 288 24.94 -6.10 0.20
C LEU A 288 25.32 -4.64 -0.12
N LYS A 289 26.20 -4.01 0.65
CA LYS A 289 26.57 -2.57 0.48
C LYS A 289 27.08 -2.22 -0.93
N GLU A 290 27.70 -3.16 -1.63
CA GLU A 290 28.24 -2.93 -2.98
C GLU A 290 27.15 -2.61 -4.02
N ILE A 291 25.93 -3.14 -3.84
CA ILE A 291 24.81 -2.83 -4.72
C ILE A 291 24.10 -1.52 -4.33
N ARG A 292 24.62 -0.80 -3.31
CA ARG A 292 24.17 0.52 -2.87
C ARG A 292 22.65 0.60 -2.67
N PRO A 293 22.04 -0.23 -1.80
CA PRO A 293 20.61 -0.12 -1.58
C PRO A 293 20.24 1.20 -0.91
N TRP A 294 19.13 1.82 -1.32
CA TRP A 294 18.62 3.02 -0.67
C TRP A 294 18.11 2.68 0.74
N PHE A 295 17.30 1.61 0.85
CA PHE A 295 16.88 1.08 2.14
C PHE A 295 16.74 -0.44 2.08
N ILE A 296 16.73 -1.05 3.26
CA ILE A 296 16.22 -2.41 3.51
C ILE A 296 14.79 -2.32 4.05
N GLU A 297 13.87 -3.03 3.40
CA GLU A 297 12.49 -3.21 3.80
C GLU A 297 12.34 -4.46 4.64
N GLU A 298 11.58 -4.36 5.74
CA GLU A 298 11.25 -5.47 6.64
C GLU A 298 12.45 -6.35 7.02
N PRO A 299 13.52 -5.80 7.62
CA PRO A 299 14.71 -6.58 7.93
C PRO A 299 14.48 -7.66 9.00
N THR A 300 13.48 -7.48 9.89
CA THR A 300 13.17 -8.37 11.01
C THR A 300 11.67 -8.35 11.32
N ALA A 301 11.23 -9.04 12.37
CA ALA A 301 9.83 -9.14 12.76
C ALA A 301 9.13 -7.77 12.81
N PRO A 302 7.92 -7.62 12.23
CA PRO A 302 7.25 -6.32 12.14
C PRO A 302 6.90 -5.70 13.50
N ASP A 303 6.79 -6.52 14.53
CA ASP A 303 6.50 -6.09 15.90
C ASP A 303 7.76 -5.73 16.71
N ASP A 304 8.97 -5.94 16.15
CA ASP A 304 10.24 -5.62 16.82
C ASP A 304 10.71 -4.19 16.48
N ILE A 305 10.08 -3.21 17.13
CA ILE A 305 10.38 -1.78 16.96
C ILE A 305 11.83 -1.47 17.36
N LEU A 306 12.29 -2.02 18.47
CA LEU A 306 13.65 -1.79 18.94
C LEU A 306 14.70 -2.49 18.07
N GLY A 307 14.34 -3.65 17.51
CA GLY A 307 15.15 -4.33 16.49
C GLY A 307 15.34 -3.49 15.24
N HIS A 308 14.25 -2.92 14.69
CA HIS A 308 14.33 -1.99 13.57
C HIS A 308 15.23 -0.78 13.89
N ALA A 309 15.09 -0.18 15.08
CA ALA A 309 15.95 0.93 15.52
C ALA A 309 17.43 0.52 15.60
N ALA A 310 17.74 -0.69 16.08
CA ALA A 310 19.09 -1.23 16.14
C ALA A 310 19.68 -1.46 14.74
N VAL A 311 18.91 -2.05 13.82
CA VAL A 311 19.30 -2.24 12.41
C VAL A 311 19.56 -0.89 11.75
N ARG A 312 18.64 0.09 11.89
CA ARG A 312 18.81 1.45 11.33
C ARG A 312 20.10 2.11 11.84
N LYS A 313 20.33 2.07 13.15
CA LYS A 313 21.56 2.62 13.74
C LYS A 313 22.82 1.99 13.17
N ALA A 314 22.83 0.65 13.01
CA ALA A 314 23.98 -0.08 12.49
C ALA A 314 24.24 0.17 10.99
N LEU A 315 23.19 0.42 10.20
CA LEU A 315 23.29 0.64 8.75
C LEU A 315 23.54 2.10 8.36
N LYS A 316 23.28 3.06 9.25
CA LYS A 316 23.48 4.50 9.02
C LYS A 316 24.86 4.88 8.47
N PRO A 317 26.01 4.30 8.95
CA PRO A 317 27.33 4.59 8.41
C PRO A 317 27.50 4.20 6.92
N TYR A 318 26.69 3.23 6.45
CA TYR A 318 26.71 2.75 5.07
C TYR A 318 25.77 3.54 4.16
N GLY A 319 24.97 4.47 4.72
CA GLY A 319 23.98 5.25 4.01
C GLY A 319 22.76 4.42 3.57
N ILE A 320 22.53 3.28 4.21
CA ILE A 320 21.39 2.40 3.94
C ILE A 320 20.31 2.70 5.00
N GLY A 321 19.12 3.08 4.53
CA GLY A 321 17.94 3.32 5.38
C GLY A 321 17.21 2.05 5.75
N VAL A 322 16.22 2.17 6.64
CA VAL A 322 15.29 1.11 7.02
C VAL A 322 13.86 1.54 6.69
N ALA A 323 13.12 0.66 6.05
CA ALA A 323 11.70 0.81 5.75
C ALA A 323 10.91 -0.36 6.32
N THR A 324 9.70 -0.11 6.79
CA THR A 324 8.75 -1.15 7.17
C THR A 324 7.33 -0.60 7.28
N GLY A 325 6.34 -1.49 7.29
CA GLY A 325 4.97 -1.12 7.57
C GLY A 325 3.89 -1.97 6.89
N GLU A 326 4.19 -2.76 5.86
CA GLU A 326 3.18 -3.60 5.20
C GLU A 326 2.55 -4.64 6.15
N HIS A 327 3.30 -5.07 7.17
CA HIS A 327 2.81 -5.94 8.25
C HIS A 327 2.56 -5.20 9.58
N ALA A 328 2.79 -3.89 9.64
CA ALA A 328 2.46 -3.08 10.80
C ALA A 328 0.93 -2.94 10.91
N HIS A 329 0.35 -3.68 11.85
CA HIS A 329 -1.08 -3.97 11.86
C HIS A 329 -1.97 -2.84 12.41
N ASN A 330 -1.42 -1.76 12.94
CA ASN A 330 -2.20 -0.58 13.36
C ASN A 330 -1.32 0.66 13.52
N ARG A 331 -1.97 1.80 13.72
CA ARG A 331 -1.33 3.11 13.94
C ARG A 331 -0.39 3.17 15.16
N LEU A 332 -0.55 2.27 16.15
CA LEU A 332 0.33 2.28 17.33
C LEU A 332 1.71 1.72 17.00
N VAL A 333 1.79 0.73 16.12
CA VAL A 333 3.08 0.22 15.64
C VAL A 333 3.83 1.33 14.91
N PHE A 334 3.16 2.05 14.02
CA PHE A 334 3.76 3.23 13.33
C PHE A 334 4.16 4.33 14.30
N LYS A 335 3.31 4.62 15.31
CA LYS A 335 3.67 5.57 16.37
C LYS A 335 5.00 5.19 17.04
N GLN A 336 5.13 3.93 17.44
CA GLN A 336 6.34 3.44 18.11
C GLN A 336 7.56 3.44 17.20
N LEU A 337 7.41 3.04 15.93
CA LEU A 337 8.48 3.09 14.93
C LEU A 337 9.01 4.52 14.74
N LEU A 338 8.12 5.50 14.67
CA LEU A 338 8.46 6.91 14.51
C LEU A 338 9.12 7.49 15.77
N GLN A 339 8.55 7.22 16.96
CA GLN A 339 9.08 7.71 18.24
C GLN A 339 10.44 7.10 18.58
N ALA A 340 10.67 5.83 18.21
CA ALA A 340 11.95 5.15 18.39
C ALA A 340 13.00 5.48 17.32
N GLU A 341 12.67 6.35 16.36
CA GLU A 341 13.52 6.62 15.18
C GLU A 341 13.95 5.33 14.47
N ALA A 342 13.04 4.36 14.36
CA ALA A 342 13.33 3.02 13.89
C ALA A 342 13.33 2.91 12.34
N ILE A 343 12.74 3.89 11.65
CA ILE A 343 12.56 3.88 10.19
C ILE A 343 12.99 5.18 9.54
N ASP A 344 13.45 5.09 8.29
CA ASP A 344 13.74 6.22 7.39
C ASP A 344 12.63 6.41 6.36
N VAL A 345 11.79 5.36 6.15
CA VAL A 345 10.67 5.34 5.22
C VAL A 345 9.51 4.60 5.88
N CYS A 346 8.32 5.22 5.85
CA CYS A 346 7.07 4.65 6.35
C CYS A 346 6.34 3.96 5.20
N GLN A 347 6.03 2.66 5.35
CA GLN A 347 5.36 1.87 4.31
C GLN A 347 3.97 1.45 4.78
N ILE A 348 3.01 2.37 4.72
CA ILE A 348 1.61 2.03 4.98
C ILE A 348 1.12 0.99 3.97
N ASP A 349 0.17 0.16 4.41
CA ASP A 349 -0.60 -0.71 3.53
C ASP A 349 -2.08 -0.38 3.69
N SER A 350 -2.80 -0.23 2.56
CA SER A 350 -4.20 0.20 2.52
C SER A 350 -5.18 -0.84 3.08
N CYS A 351 -4.72 -2.09 3.22
CA CYS A 351 -5.51 -3.24 3.66
C CYS A 351 -5.08 -3.79 5.03
N ARG A 352 -3.82 -3.56 5.43
CA ARG A 352 -3.31 -3.97 6.75
C ARG A 352 -3.85 -3.09 7.87
N LEU A 353 -3.94 -1.79 7.60
CA LEU A 353 -4.59 -0.82 8.48
C LEU A 353 -6.12 -0.91 8.36
N ALA A 354 -6.83 -0.42 9.38
CA ALA A 354 -8.29 -0.41 9.38
C ALA A 354 -8.88 0.70 8.49
N GLY A 355 -8.43 0.76 7.25
CA GLY A 355 -8.96 1.63 6.20
C GLY A 355 -8.44 3.06 6.25
N VAL A 356 -9.01 3.91 5.38
CA VAL A 356 -8.58 5.30 5.12
C VAL A 356 -8.48 6.12 6.41
N SER A 357 -9.43 5.98 7.34
CA SER A 357 -9.43 6.76 8.59
C SER A 357 -8.20 6.48 9.46
N GLU A 358 -7.71 5.25 9.52
CA GLU A 358 -6.49 4.92 10.25
C GLU A 358 -5.23 5.29 9.46
N VAL A 359 -5.26 5.15 8.13
CA VAL A 359 -4.17 5.62 7.25
C VAL A 359 -3.92 7.11 7.44
N LEU A 360 -4.98 7.95 7.49
CA LEU A 360 -4.85 9.39 7.76
C LEU A 360 -4.07 9.68 9.04
N SER A 361 -4.31 8.91 10.11
CA SER A 361 -3.57 9.05 11.38
C SER A 361 -2.08 8.79 11.19
N VAL A 362 -1.72 7.77 10.42
CA VAL A 362 -0.32 7.43 10.14
C VAL A 362 0.32 8.50 9.26
N LEU A 363 -0.37 9.00 8.23
CA LEU A 363 0.12 10.08 7.37
C LEU A 363 0.40 11.35 8.19
N PHE A 364 -0.48 11.71 9.13
CA PHE A 364 -0.27 12.88 10.01
C PHE A 364 0.97 12.70 10.89
N MET A 365 1.16 11.51 11.49
CA MET A 365 2.34 11.21 12.28
C MET A 365 3.61 11.23 11.41
N ALA A 366 3.62 10.56 10.27
CA ALA A 366 4.76 10.53 9.36
C ALA A 366 5.19 11.94 8.92
N ALA A 367 4.22 12.79 8.58
CA ALA A 367 4.46 14.19 8.23
C ALA A 367 5.05 15.00 9.40
N LYS A 368 4.54 14.82 10.64
CA LYS A 368 5.08 15.46 11.84
C LYS A 368 6.52 15.05 12.12
N PHE A 369 6.85 13.77 11.97
CA PHE A 369 8.20 13.24 12.19
C PHE A 369 9.14 13.44 10.98
N GLY A 370 8.64 13.99 9.87
CA GLY A 370 9.45 14.23 8.66
C GLY A 370 9.90 12.96 7.94
N VAL A 371 9.17 11.85 8.13
CA VAL A 371 9.44 10.56 7.49
C VAL A 371 8.60 10.43 6.22
N PRO A 372 9.21 10.18 5.04
CA PRO A 372 8.49 10.00 3.79
C PRO A 372 7.65 8.71 3.82
N VAL A 373 6.55 8.71 3.06
CA VAL A 373 5.66 7.57 2.92
C VAL A 373 5.81 6.93 1.55
N CYS A 374 6.18 5.65 1.51
CA CYS A 374 6.29 4.83 0.30
C CYS A 374 5.39 3.60 0.48
N PRO A 375 4.09 3.68 0.13
CA PRO A 375 3.14 2.62 0.40
C PRO A 375 3.51 1.30 -0.26
N HIS A 376 3.25 0.19 0.45
CA HIS A 376 3.23 -1.14 -0.11
C HIS A 376 2.01 -1.32 -1.01
N ALA A 377 2.22 -1.98 -2.17
CA ALA A 377 1.14 -2.33 -3.09
C ALA A 377 1.37 -3.65 -3.85
N GLY A 378 2.21 -4.53 -3.30
CA GLY A 378 2.52 -5.83 -3.90
C GLY A 378 1.39 -6.84 -3.80
N GLY A 379 0.20 -6.54 -4.35
CA GLY A 379 -0.95 -7.43 -4.28
C GLY A 379 -2.14 -6.96 -5.12
N VAL A 380 -3.14 -7.83 -5.29
CA VAL A 380 -4.35 -7.51 -6.05
C VAL A 380 -5.11 -6.33 -5.43
N GLY A 381 -5.43 -5.31 -6.21
CA GLY A 381 -6.19 -4.13 -5.80
C GLY A 381 -5.43 -3.12 -4.92
N LEU A 382 -4.21 -3.44 -4.49
CA LEU A 382 -3.43 -2.54 -3.65
C LEU A 382 -2.93 -1.33 -4.43
N CYS A 383 -2.49 -1.50 -5.67
CA CYS A 383 -2.08 -0.40 -6.56
C CYS A 383 -3.23 0.58 -6.80
N GLU A 384 -4.45 0.08 -6.98
CA GLU A 384 -5.67 0.86 -7.14
C GLU A 384 -5.94 1.72 -5.91
N TYR A 385 -5.71 1.20 -4.71
CA TYR A 385 -5.92 1.92 -3.46
C TYR A 385 -4.85 2.97 -3.18
N VAL A 386 -3.57 2.58 -3.25
CA VAL A 386 -2.49 3.41 -2.70
C VAL A 386 -2.23 4.69 -3.49
N ILE A 387 -2.56 4.75 -4.78
CA ILE A 387 -2.47 6.00 -5.55
C ILE A 387 -3.34 7.10 -4.93
N HIS A 388 -4.55 6.79 -4.46
CA HIS A 388 -5.40 7.75 -3.79
C HIS A 388 -4.77 8.25 -2.48
N LEU A 389 -4.21 7.34 -1.68
CA LEU A 389 -3.59 7.68 -0.39
C LEU A 389 -2.34 8.55 -0.56
N SER A 390 -1.51 8.24 -1.57
CA SER A 390 -0.31 9.02 -1.89
C SER A 390 -0.65 10.42 -2.40
N LEU A 391 -1.72 10.57 -3.19
CA LEU A 391 -2.22 11.87 -3.62
C LEU A 391 -2.74 12.70 -2.43
N ILE A 392 -3.44 12.07 -1.48
CA ILE A 392 -3.90 12.73 -0.25
C ILE A 392 -2.70 13.22 0.56
N ASP A 393 -1.69 12.35 0.77
CA ASP A 393 -0.46 12.72 1.49
C ASP A 393 0.21 13.92 0.85
N TYR A 394 0.53 13.83 -0.44
CA TYR A 394 1.22 14.89 -1.16
C TYR A 394 0.45 16.21 -1.18
N ILE A 395 -0.85 16.17 -1.53
CA ILE A 395 -1.60 17.40 -1.76
C ILE A 395 -2.03 18.07 -0.47
N ALA A 396 -2.49 17.29 0.52
CA ALA A 396 -3.14 17.83 1.70
C ALA A 396 -2.34 17.69 3.01
N VAL A 397 -1.44 16.71 3.13
CA VAL A 397 -0.80 16.36 4.41
C VAL A 397 0.67 16.78 4.44
N SER A 398 1.55 16.07 3.76
CA SER A 398 3.00 16.33 3.78
C SER A 398 3.39 17.53 2.92
N GLY A 399 2.72 17.72 1.81
CA GLY A 399 3.03 18.76 0.82
C GLY A 399 4.32 18.49 0.05
N SER A 400 4.87 17.27 0.10
CA SER A 400 6.14 16.88 -0.51
C SER A 400 6.03 15.54 -1.21
N MET A 401 6.68 15.42 -2.37
CA MET A 401 6.98 14.15 -3.03
C MET A 401 8.47 13.78 -2.87
N GLU A 402 9.21 14.54 -2.07
CA GLU A 402 10.63 14.25 -1.85
C GLU A 402 10.79 12.92 -1.11
N ARG A 403 11.47 11.97 -1.74
CA ARG A 403 11.65 10.60 -1.27
C ARG A 403 10.37 9.75 -1.14
N ASN A 404 9.26 10.19 -1.72
CA ASN A 404 8.01 9.44 -1.78
C ASN A 404 7.90 8.76 -3.14
N VAL A 405 7.80 7.43 -3.13
CA VAL A 405 7.54 6.61 -4.32
C VAL A 405 6.50 5.56 -4.01
N LEU A 406 5.74 5.16 -5.00
CA LEU A 406 4.59 4.29 -4.87
C LEU A 406 4.87 2.95 -5.55
N GLU A 407 4.65 1.84 -4.86
CA GLU A 407 4.84 0.51 -5.43
C GLU A 407 3.90 0.26 -6.61
N PHE A 408 4.43 -0.36 -7.65
CA PHE A 408 3.66 -0.85 -8.78
C PHE A 408 4.03 -2.29 -9.08
N VAL A 409 3.03 -3.14 -9.19
CA VAL A 409 3.09 -4.49 -9.77
C VAL A 409 2.29 -4.51 -11.06
N ASP A 410 2.68 -5.30 -12.05
CA ASP A 410 2.21 -5.20 -13.43
C ASP A 410 1.13 -6.23 -13.81
N HIS A 411 0.38 -6.73 -12.83
CA HIS A 411 -0.62 -7.79 -13.05
C HIS A 411 -1.87 -7.60 -12.19
N LEU A 412 -2.96 -8.29 -12.56
CA LEU A 412 -4.26 -8.36 -11.89
C LEU A 412 -5.10 -7.06 -11.94
N HIS A 413 -4.67 -6.04 -12.69
CA HIS A 413 -5.42 -4.80 -12.86
C HIS A 413 -6.69 -4.96 -13.70
N GLU A 414 -6.69 -5.91 -14.63
CA GLU A 414 -7.81 -6.24 -15.53
C GLU A 414 -9.07 -6.68 -14.81
N HIS A 415 -8.96 -7.05 -13.54
CA HIS A 415 -10.09 -7.50 -12.72
C HIS A 415 -10.94 -6.35 -12.16
N PHE A 416 -10.49 -5.11 -12.31
CA PHE A 416 -11.21 -3.92 -11.82
C PHE A 416 -11.83 -3.11 -12.97
N TYR A 417 -12.93 -2.39 -12.69
CA TYR A 417 -13.53 -1.48 -13.67
C TYR A 417 -12.70 -0.22 -13.89
N TYR A 418 -11.95 0.22 -12.90
CA TYR A 418 -11.14 1.43 -12.89
C TYR A 418 -9.69 1.09 -12.51
N PRO A 419 -8.96 0.34 -13.37
CA PRO A 419 -7.60 -0.08 -13.07
C PRO A 419 -6.66 1.11 -13.02
N CYS A 420 -5.68 1.06 -12.11
CA CYS A 420 -4.59 2.01 -12.14
C CYS A 420 -3.71 1.79 -13.38
N SER A 421 -2.92 2.77 -13.74
CA SER A 421 -2.03 2.68 -14.90
C SER A 421 -0.78 3.53 -14.72
N ILE A 422 0.28 3.14 -15.44
CA ILE A 422 1.57 3.83 -15.47
C ILE A 422 1.73 4.56 -16.81
N ASN A 423 2.23 5.78 -16.77
CA ASN A 423 2.58 6.54 -17.96
C ASN A 423 3.99 6.19 -18.46
N LYS A 424 4.40 6.76 -19.60
CA LYS A 424 5.72 6.51 -20.23
C LYS A 424 6.93 7.00 -19.42
N GLN A 425 6.71 7.64 -18.28
CA GLN A 425 7.75 8.13 -17.38
C GLN A 425 7.86 7.26 -16.11
N GLY A 426 7.20 6.09 -16.09
CA GLY A 426 7.17 5.21 -14.92
C GLY A 426 6.44 5.82 -13.72
N ARG A 427 5.38 6.63 -13.98
CA ARG A 427 4.60 7.29 -12.93
C ARG A 427 3.14 6.87 -13.03
N TYR A 428 2.46 6.76 -11.90
CA TYR A 428 1.02 6.51 -11.88
C TYR A 428 0.25 7.67 -12.52
N ASN A 429 -0.68 7.34 -13.39
CA ASN A 429 -1.70 8.28 -13.82
C ASN A 429 -2.63 8.62 -12.65
N VAL A 430 -3.04 9.88 -12.55
CA VAL A 430 -3.96 10.32 -11.50
C VAL A 430 -5.38 9.83 -11.82
N PRO A 431 -6.08 9.15 -10.88
CA PRO A 431 -7.48 8.80 -11.03
C PRO A 431 -8.35 10.06 -11.18
N LEU A 432 -9.08 10.19 -12.29
CA LEU A 432 -9.87 11.39 -12.59
C LEU A 432 -11.35 11.11 -12.86
N ASN A 433 -11.75 9.85 -12.96
CA ASN A 433 -13.14 9.50 -13.26
C ASN A 433 -14.03 9.73 -12.01
N PRO A 434 -15.10 10.54 -12.12
CA PRO A 434 -15.99 10.82 -10.98
C PRO A 434 -16.78 9.60 -10.47
N LYS A 435 -16.80 8.50 -11.23
CA LYS A 435 -17.50 7.25 -10.86
C LYS A 435 -16.62 6.22 -10.16
N GLU A 436 -15.31 6.41 -10.15
CA GLU A 436 -14.38 5.36 -9.67
C GLU A 436 -14.31 5.19 -8.16
N GLY A 437 -14.78 6.19 -7.38
CA GLY A 437 -14.71 6.07 -5.92
C GLY A 437 -13.28 5.82 -5.45
N TYR A 438 -13.05 4.66 -4.83
CA TYR A 438 -11.72 4.22 -4.39
C TYR A 438 -11.05 3.26 -5.40
N SER A 439 -11.53 3.20 -6.64
CA SER A 439 -11.02 2.43 -7.79
C SER A 439 -11.06 0.89 -7.61
N ILE A 440 -11.80 0.39 -6.62
CA ILE A 440 -11.75 -1.03 -6.22
C ILE A 440 -13.00 -1.83 -6.64
N GLU A 441 -13.83 -1.29 -7.52
CA GLU A 441 -14.98 -2.03 -8.04
C GLU A 441 -14.50 -3.18 -8.93
N MET A 442 -14.58 -4.40 -8.40
CA MET A 442 -14.18 -5.62 -9.11
C MET A 442 -15.23 -6.02 -10.14
N ARG A 443 -14.79 -6.51 -11.30
CA ARG A 443 -15.68 -7.01 -12.35
C ARG A 443 -16.45 -8.23 -11.88
N ASN A 444 -17.75 -8.26 -12.12
CA ASN A 444 -18.59 -9.41 -11.77
C ASN A 444 -18.12 -10.71 -12.45
N SER A 445 -17.56 -10.63 -13.67
CA SER A 445 -16.94 -11.77 -14.35
C SER A 445 -15.74 -12.33 -13.58
N SER A 446 -14.91 -11.47 -13.00
CA SER A 446 -13.75 -11.88 -12.22
C SER A 446 -14.17 -12.54 -10.90
N ILE A 447 -15.20 -12.00 -10.22
CA ILE A 447 -15.77 -12.65 -9.05
C ILE A 447 -16.30 -14.03 -9.42
N ALA A 448 -17.13 -14.14 -10.45
CA ALA A 448 -17.73 -15.42 -10.88
C ALA A 448 -16.67 -16.47 -11.29
N GLU A 449 -15.53 -16.02 -11.81
CA GLU A 449 -14.44 -16.90 -12.22
C GLU A 449 -13.56 -17.34 -11.06
N TYR A 450 -13.16 -16.40 -10.17
CA TYR A 450 -12.14 -16.64 -9.15
C TYR A 450 -12.68 -16.77 -7.71
N GLU A 451 -13.99 -16.69 -7.48
CA GLU A 451 -14.55 -16.88 -6.15
C GLU A 451 -14.31 -18.31 -5.65
N TRP A 452 -13.64 -18.40 -4.50
CA TRP A 452 -13.33 -19.66 -3.85
C TRP A 452 -14.53 -20.16 -3.03
N PRO A 453 -14.89 -21.47 -3.07
CA PRO A 453 -14.27 -22.54 -3.88
C PRO A 453 -15.04 -22.84 -5.18
N ASN A 454 -16.07 -22.08 -5.51
CA ASN A 454 -17.10 -22.43 -6.52
C ASN A 454 -16.96 -21.65 -7.84
N GLY A 455 -16.05 -20.70 -7.95
CA GLY A 455 -15.78 -20.00 -9.19
C GLY A 455 -15.33 -20.93 -10.31
N SER A 456 -15.62 -20.56 -11.55
CA SER A 456 -15.41 -21.45 -12.71
C SER A 456 -13.95 -21.91 -12.86
N TYR A 457 -12.99 -21.08 -12.53
CA TYR A 457 -11.57 -21.43 -12.50
C TYR A 457 -11.30 -22.60 -11.53
N TRP A 458 -11.74 -22.46 -10.28
CA TRP A 458 -11.44 -23.45 -9.22
C TRP A 458 -12.18 -24.77 -9.42
N VAL A 459 -13.41 -24.72 -9.93
CA VAL A 459 -14.16 -25.94 -10.31
C VAL A 459 -13.46 -26.65 -11.45
N GLY A 460 -13.00 -25.93 -12.47
CA GLY A 460 -12.23 -26.46 -13.60
C GLY A 460 -10.90 -27.09 -13.15
N ALA A 461 -10.14 -26.40 -12.32
CA ALA A 461 -8.84 -26.87 -11.80
C ALA A 461 -8.97 -28.17 -10.98
N ARG A 462 -10.13 -28.42 -10.34
CA ARG A 462 -10.46 -29.64 -9.58
C ARG A 462 -11.13 -30.73 -10.40
N GLY A 463 -11.18 -30.60 -11.72
CA GLY A 463 -11.87 -31.56 -12.58
C GLY A 463 -13.38 -31.61 -12.36
N GLY A 464 -14.00 -30.47 -12.02
CA GLY A 464 -15.45 -30.33 -11.83
C GLY A 464 -15.99 -30.78 -10.46
N LYS A 465 -15.13 -31.19 -9.53
CA LYS A 465 -15.58 -31.54 -8.16
C LYS A 465 -15.86 -30.27 -7.35
N LYS A 466 -17.07 -30.12 -6.83
CA LYS A 466 -17.40 -29.12 -5.81
C LYS A 466 -16.90 -29.58 -4.45
N LEU A 467 -16.39 -28.65 -3.62
CA LEU A 467 -16.09 -28.91 -2.21
C LEU A 467 -17.36 -29.01 -1.40
#